data_02b45d424cc043918e220b4cef0f306b
#
_entry.id   02b45d424cc043918e220b4cef0f306b
#
_cell.length_a   1.000
_cell.length_b   1.000
_cell.length_c   1.000
_cell.angle_alpha   90.00
_cell.angle_beta   90.00
_cell.angle_gamma   90.00
#
_symmetry.space_group_name_H-M   'P 1'
#
loop_
_entity.id
_entity.type
_entity.pdbx_description
1 polymer ?
#
loop_
_entity_poly.entity_id
_entity_poly.type
_entity_poly.pdbx_seq_one_letter_code
_entity_poly.pdbx_strand_id
1 'polypeptide(L)'
;MRSRLASSRFPVEVWVTPAEALARRHELRLPPPQLRTLLELSDAAPRGVAALRELARARRPHVTPLIPRYLEDPSTPQGFALVLPWDPTYTTTAQGVGEPLPASHPLAAGGGSRFVLDADGVWEQL
;
A
#
# COMPACT_ATOMS: atom_id res chain seq x y z
N MET A 1 -27.97 -9.08 -15.76
CA MET A 1 -26.60 -9.33 -16.23
C MET A 1 -25.57 -9.12 -15.14
N ARG A 2 -25.45 -7.96 -14.61
CA ARG A 2 -24.46 -7.68 -13.55
C ARG A 2 -24.72 -8.44 -12.26
N SER A 3 -25.98 -8.64 -11.90
CA SER A 3 -26.34 -9.40 -10.71
C SER A 3 -25.77 -10.81 -10.74
N ARG A 4 -25.66 -11.39 -11.93
CA ARG A 4 -25.07 -12.72 -12.08
C ARG A 4 -23.60 -12.73 -11.75
N LEU A 5 -22.86 -11.68 -12.16
CA LEU A 5 -21.46 -11.52 -11.82
C LEU A 5 -21.28 -11.28 -10.33
N ALA A 6 -22.19 -10.54 -9.70
CA ALA A 6 -22.14 -10.27 -8.28
C ALA A 6 -22.29 -11.54 -7.44
N SER A 7 -22.99 -12.56 -7.95
CA SER A 7 -23.12 -13.85 -7.26
C SER A 7 -21.94 -14.78 -7.48
N SER A 8 -21.02 -14.42 -8.38
CA SER A 8 -19.80 -15.16 -8.64
C SER A 8 -18.81 -14.94 -7.52
N ARG A 9 -17.90 -15.94 -7.29
CA ARG A 9 -16.77 -15.76 -6.41
C ARG A 9 -15.72 -14.79 -6.97
N PHE A 10 -15.78 -14.46 -8.26
CA PHE A 10 -14.91 -13.47 -8.86
C PHE A 10 -15.45 -12.07 -8.63
N PRO A 11 -14.59 -11.10 -8.32
CA PRO A 11 -15.03 -9.73 -8.10
C PRO A 11 -15.59 -9.11 -9.38
N VAL A 12 -16.62 -8.29 -9.25
CA VAL A 12 -17.10 -7.46 -10.34
C VAL A 12 -16.22 -6.22 -10.46
N GLU A 13 -16.14 -5.69 -11.68
CA GLU A 13 -15.49 -4.42 -11.91
C GLU A 13 -16.22 -3.29 -11.21
N VAL A 14 -15.46 -2.43 -10.54
CA VAL A 14 -15.98 -1.19 -9.99
C VAL A 14 -15.10 -0.01 -10.42
N TRP A 15 -15.73 1.13 -10.63
CA TRP A 15 -15.05 2.39 -10.94
C TRP A 15 -15.19 3.31 -9.74
N VAL A 16 -14.06 3.63 -9.12
CA VAL A 16 -14.01 4.47 -7.91
C VAL A 16 -12.82 5.41 -7.99
N THR A 17 -12.90 6.53 -7.30
CA THR A 17 -11.73 7.38 -7.09
C THR A 17 -10.79 6.71 -6.09
N PRO A 18 -9.50 7.12 -6.05
CA PRO A 18 -8.59 6.62 -5.02
C PRO A 18 -9.12 6.80 -3.60
N ALA A 19 -9.70 7.97 -3.30
CA ALA A 19 -10.28 8.25 -1.99
C ALA A 19 -11.46 7.33 -1.65
N GLU A 20 -12.34 7.08 -2.62
CA GLU A 20 -13.46 6.16 -2.45
C GLU A 20 -12.98 4.73 -2.21
N ALA A 21 -11.96 4.29 -2.95
CA ALA A 21 -11.38 2.96 -2.77
C ALA A 21 -10.83 2.80 -1.34
N LEU A 22 -10.11 3.80 -0.85
CA LEU A 22 -9.57 3.79 0.51
C LEU A 22 -10.67 3.79 1.57
N ALA A 23 -11.74 4.54 1.35
CA ALA A 23 -12.89 4.56 2.26
C ALA A 23 -13.62 3.22 2.31
N ARG A 24 -13.56 2.45 1.22
CA ARG A 24 -14.20 1.14 1.08
C ARG A 24 -13.21 -0.02 1.24
N ARG A 25 -12.06 0.20 1.87
CA ARG A 25 -11.03 -0.83 1.95
C ARG A 25 -11.47 -2.09 2.69
N HIS A 26 -12.40 -2.00 3.62
CA HIS A 26 -12.96 -3.18 4.30
C HIS A 26 -13.75 -4.07 3.35
N GLU A 27 -14.42 -3.47 2.40
CA GLU A 27 -15.19 -4.17 1.38
C GLU A 27 -14.28 -4.67 0.25
N LEU A 28 -13.39 -3.81 -0.23
CA LEU A 28 -12.55 -4.10 -1.39
C LEU A 28 -11.33 -4.96 -1.07
N ARG A 29 -10.94 -5.02 0.21
CA ARG A 29 -9.84 -5.87 0.67
C ARG A 29 -8.53 -5.58 -0.06
N LEU A 30 -8.07 -4.33 -0.03
CA LEU A 30 -6.89 -3.88 -0.77
C LEU A 30 -5.60 -4.49 -0.23
N PRO A 31 -4.84 -5.27 -1.03
CA PRO A 31 -3.53 -5.75 -0.61
C PRO A 31 -2.51 -4.60 -0.52
N PRO A 32 -1.38 -4.81 0.18
CA PRO A 32 -0.40 -3.75 0.41
C PRO A 32 0.05 -2.96 -0.83
N PRO A 33 0.37 -3.58 -1.98
CA PRO A 33 0.77 -2.80 -3.15
C PRO A 33 -0.30 -1.85 -3.66
N GLN A 34 -1.54 -2.32 -3.72
CA GLN A 34 -2.68 -1.50 -4.15
C GLN A 34 -3.00 -0.42 -3.11
N LEU A 35 -2.95 -0.77 -1.84
CA LEU A 35 -3.15 0.18 -0.75
C LEU A 35 -2.12 1.32 -0.83
N ARG A 36 -0.84 0.98 -0.99
CA ARG A 36 0.22 1.97 -1.13
C ARG A 36 0.01 2.89 -2.33
N THR A 37 -0.30 2.30 -3.48
CA THR A 37 -0.55 3.07 -4.71
C THR A 37 -1.72 4.04 -4.52
N LEU A 38 -2.82 3.56 -3.95
CA LEU A 38 -3.99 4.40 -3.72
C LEU A 38 -3.72 5.52 -2.71
N LEU A 39 -2.92 5.25 -1.68
CA LEU A 39 -2.53 6.29 -0.73
C LEU A 39 -1.72 7.39 -1.42
N GLU A 40 -0.79 7.05 -2.30
CA GLU A 40 -0.03 8.03 -3.07
C GLU A 40 -0.91 8.80 -4.03
N LEU A 41 -1.80 8.12 -4.75
CA LEU A 41 -2.69 8.76 -5.72
C LEU A 41 -3.76 9.61 -5.06
N SER A 42 -4.24 9.25 -3.87
CA SER A 42 -5.31 9.98 -3.21
C SER A 42 -4.93 11.41 -2.85
N ASP A 43 -3.64 11.68 -2.68
CA ASP A 43 -3.14 13.02 -2.40
C ASP A 43 -3.10 13.88 -3.67
N ALA A 44 -2.73 13.31 -4.79
CA ALA A 44 -2.57 14.02 -6.06
C ALA A 44 -3.86 14.10 -6.88
N ALA A 45 -4.69 13.05 -6.87
CA ALA A 45 -5.85 12.94 -7.73
C ALA A 45 -6.85 14.10 -7.60
N PRO A 46 -7.16 14.63 -6.40
CA PRO A 46 -8.08 15.77 -6.29
C PRO A 46 -7.55 17.06 -6.94
N ARG A 47 -6.24 17.14 -7.16
CA ARG A 47 -5.62 18.30 -7.80
C ARG A 47 -5.58 18.18 -9.33
N GLY A 48 -6.08 17.07 -9.88
CA GLY A 48 -6.26 16.88 -11.31
C GLY A 48 -5.12 16.13 -12.00
N VAL A 49 -5.28 15.96 -13.31
CA VAL A 49 -4.36 15.17 -14.15
C VAL A 49 -2.95 15.78 -14.16
N ALA A 50 -2.83 17.11 -14.12
CA ALA A 50 -1.52 17.75 -14.10
C ALA A 50 -0.70 17.34 -12.86
N ALA A 51 -1.35 17.27 -11.69
CA ALA A 51 -0.70 16.84 -10.46
C ALA A 51 -0.28 15.37 -10.52
N LEU A 52 -1.09 14.51 -11.12
CA LEU A 52 -0.74 13.10 -11.34
C LEU A 52 0.48 12.97 -12.28
N ARG A 53 0.53 13.78 -13.31
CA ARG A 53 1.68 13.79 -14.23
C ARG A 53 2.96 14.28 -13.54
N GLU A 54 2.84 15.27 -12.67
CA GLU A 54 3.99 15.73 -11.87
C GLU A 54 4.48 14.65 -10.93
N LEU A 55 3.57 13.95 -10.26
CA LEU A 55 3.93 12.81 -9.42
C LEU A 55 4.69 11.75 -10.22
N ALA A 56 4.19 11.41 -11.41
CA ALA A 56 4.85 10.44 -12.29
C ALA A 56 6.25 10.90 -12.70
N ARG A 57 6.43 12.19 -13.02
CA ARG A 57 7.74 12.75 -13.35
C ARG A 57 8.70 12.67 -12.19
N ALA A 58 8.24 13.00 -10.99
CA ALA A 58 9.06 12.96 -9.79
C ALA A 58 9.49 11.54 -9.44
N ARG A 59 8.67 10.54 -9.76
CA ARG A 59 8.98 9.13 -9.49
C ARG A 59 9.86 8.50 -10.56
N ARG A 60 9.93 9.06 -11.77
CA ARG A 60 10.65 8.44 -12.89
C ARG A 60 12.11 8.10 -12.59
N PRO A 61 12.90 8.94 -11.90
CA PRO A 61 14.28 8.60 -11.56
C PRO A 61 14.42 7.54 -10.48
N HIS A 62 13.32 7.19 -9.81
CA HIS A 62 13.32 6.33 -8.61
C HIS A 62 12.51 5.07 -8.83
N VAL A 63 12.71 4.40 -9.96
CA VAL A 63 12.05 3.14 -10.28
C VAL A 63 12.86 2.01 -9.64
N THR A 64 12.59 1.77 -8.37
CA THR A 64 13.26 0.75 -7.57
C THR A 64 12.21 -0.20 -7.00
N PRO A 65 12.40 -1.52 -7.08
CA PRO A 65 11.47 -2.45 -6.46
C PRO A 65 11.38 -2.23 -4.95
N LEU A 66 10.17 -2.10 -4.44
CA LEU A 66 9.90 -2.03 -3.01
C LEU A 66 9.47 -3.41 -2.56
N ILE A 67 10.39 -4.16 -2.01
CA ILE A 67 10.14 -5.53 -1.56
C ILE A 67 9.97 -5.52 -0.05
N PRO A 68 8.78 -5.79 0.48
CA PRO A 68 8.57 -5.84 1.91
C PRO A 68 9.24 -7.07 2.52
N ARG A 69 9.62 -6.94 3.79
CA ARG A 69 10.11 -8.06 4.59
C ARG A 69 9.13 -8.41 5.69
N TYR A 70 9.12 -9.66 6.07
CA TYR A 70 8.29 -10.16 7.17
C TYR A 70 8.92 -9.84 8.51
N LEU A 71 8.11 -9.33 9.44
CA LEU A 71 8.49 -9.07 10.82
C LEU A 71 7.49 -9.74 11.75
N GLU A 72 7.96 -10.61 12.63
CA GLU A 72 7.13 -11.10 13.73
C GLU A 72 6.85 -9.95 14.70
N ASP A 73 5.59 -9.70 14.97
CA ASP A 73 5.17 -8.61 15.83
C ASP A 73 3.93 -9.01 16.63
N PRO A 74 4.13 -9.55 17.86
CA PRO A 74 3.01 -9.99 18.69
C PRO A 74 2.06 -8.85 19.09
N SER A 75 2.49 -7.60 18.97
CA SER A 75 1.65 -6.46 19.28
C SER A 75 0.57 -6.19 18.24
N THR A 76 0.69 -6.81 17.07
CA THR A 76 -0.31 -6.67 15.99
C THR A 76 -1.42 -7.70 16.15
N PRO A 77 -2.64 -7.44 15.64
CA PRO A 77 -3.75 -8.40 15.74
C PRO A 77 -3.45 -9.76 15.16
N GLN A 78 -2.67 -9.84 14.10
CA GLN A 78 -2.34 -11.09 13.41
C GLN A 78 -0.94 -11.60 13.72
N GLY A 79 -0.19 -10.92 14.57
CA GLY A 79 1.11 -11.36 15.05
C GLY A 79 2.29 -11.07 14.11
N PHE A 80 2.09 -10.31 13.06
CA PHE A 80 3.17 -9.94 12.13
C PHE A 80 2.90 -8.62 11.44
N ALA A 81 3.96 -8.08 10.84
CA ALA A 81 3.88 -6.91 9.96
C ALA A 81 4.73 -7.16 8.71
N LEU A 82 4.40 -6.49 7.63
CA LEU A 82 5.26 -6.37 6.45
C LEU A 82 5.91 -5.00 6.49
N VAL A 83 7.25 -4.98 6.52
CA VAL A 83 8.00 -3.73 6.67
C VAL A 83 8.63 -3.33 5.35
N LEU A 84 8.62 -2.04 5.08
CA LEU A 84 9.16 -1.46 3.85
C LEU A 84 10.66 -1.16 4.00
N PRO A 85 11.38 -0.97 2.89
CA PRO A 85 12.85 -0.82 2.90
C PRO A 85 13.40 0.29 3.81
N TRP A 86 12.61 1.27 4.17
CA TRP A 86 13.03 2.36 5.07
C TRP A 86 12.60 2.16 6.53
N ASP A 87 11.98 1.02 6.85
CA ASP A 87 11.64 0.73 8.25
C ASP A 87 12.89 0.44 9.06
N PRO A 88 13.01 0.95 10.29
CA PRO A 88 14.17 0.69 11.14
C PRO A 88 14.47 -0.78 11.37
N THR A 89 13.47 -1.65 11.33
CA THR A 89 13.64 -3.09 11.55
C THR A 89 14.00 -3.87 10.27
N TYR A 90 13.99 -3.22 9.11
CA TYR A 90 14.14 -3.90 7.83
C TYR A 90 15.43 -4.72 7.73
N THR A 91 16.53 -4.19 8.25
CA THR A 91 17.83 -4.86 8.21
C THR A 91 18.23 -5.55 9.50
N THR A 92 17.50 -5.32 10.60
CA THR A 92 17.89 -5.82 11.92
C THR A 92 17.12 -7.06 12.35
N THR A 93 15.79 -7.06 12.18
CA THR A 93 14.93 -8.14 12.67
C THR A 93 14.00 -8.71 11.60
N ALA A 94 13.63 -7.90 10.61
CA ALA A 94 12.76 -8.38 9.54
C ALA A 94 13.50 -9.35 8.62
N GLN A 95 12.78 -10.33 8.09
CA GLN A 95 13.33 -11.39 7.26
C GLN A 95 12.79 -11.31 5.83
N GLY A 96 13.66 -11.63 4.89
CA GLY A 96 13.31 -11.63 3.47
C GLY A 96 14.40 -11.05 2.61
N VAL A 97 14.08 -10.88 1.33
CA VAL A 97 14.97 -10.27 0.33
C VAL A 97 14.65 -8.79 0.17
N GLY A 98 15.43 -8.10 -0.62
CA GLY A 98 15.23 -6.69 -0.93
C GLY A 98 16.36 -5.82 -0.41
N GLU A 99 16.45 -4.62 -0.97
CA GLU A 99 17.48 -3.65 -0.63
C GLU A 99 16.91 -2.60 0.33
N PRO A 100 17.64 -2.28 1.41
CA PRO A 100 17.21 -1.20 2.30
C PRO A 100 17.32 0.15 1.61
N LEU A 101 16.44 1.06 1.99
CA LEU A 101 16.45 2.44 1.53
C LEU A 101 16.45 3.36 2.75
N PRO A 102 17.14 4.52 2.67
CA PRO A 102 17.09 5.48 3.77
C PRO A 102 15.69 6.10 3.90
N ALA A 103 15.34 6.53 5.11
CA ALA A 103 14.06 7.20 5.36
C ALA A 103 13.92 8.51 4.55
N SER A 104 15.04 9.09 4.12
CA SER A 104 15.07 10.29 3.28
C SER A 104 14.82 9.99 1.79
N HIS A 105 14.75 8.72 1.39
CA HIS A 105 14.54 8.36 0.00
C HIS A 105 13.17 8.88 -0.49
N PRO A 106 13.08 9.39 -1.73
CA PRO A 106 11.81 9.94 -2.24
C PRO A 106 10.64 8.96 -2.20
N LEU A 107 10.89 7.67 -2.36
CA LEU A 107 9.85 6.65 -2.27
C LEU A 107 9.30 6.46 -0.85
N ALA A 108 10.01 6.92 0.17
CA ALA A 108 9.55 6.87 1.56
C ALA A 108 8.68 8.07 1.93
N ALA A 109 8.58 9.06 1.06
CA ALA A 109 7.83 10.29 1.34
C ALA A 109 6.34 10.01 1.58
N GLY A 110 5.79 10.73 2.53
CA GLY A 110 4.34 10.77 2.78
C GLY A 110 3.75 9.55 3.45
N GLY A 111 4.55 8.62 3.94
CA GLY A 111 3.92 7.45 4.50
C GLY A 111 4.68 6.69 5.56
N GLY A 112 3.97 5.78 6.17
CA GLY A 112 4.52 4.86 7.13
C GLY A 112 5.47 3.84 6.51
N SER A 113 6.04 3.04 7.36
CA SER A 113 7.07 2.09 6.97
C SER A 113 6.63 0.64 7.04
N ARG A 114 5.38 0.37 7.43
CA ARG A 114 4.91 -1.01 7.55
C ARG A 114 3.43 -1.15 7.28
N PHE A 115 3.05 -2.38 6.93
CA PHE A 115 1.66 -2.78 6.75
C PHE A 115 1.29 -3.81 7.78
N VAL A 116 0.11 -3.67 8.35
CA VAL A 116 -0.44 -4.55 9.37
C VAL A 116 -1.83 -5.00 8.97
N LEU A 117 -2.15 -6.27 9.20
CA LEU A 117 -3.52 -6.76 9.10
C LEU A 117 -4.26 -6.49 10.41
N ASP A 118 -5.42 -5.87 10.33
CA ASP A 118 -6.27 -5.71 11.50
C ASP A 118 -7.00 -7.01 11.85
N ALA A 119 -7.83 -6.96 12.90
CA ALA A 119 -8.57 -8.14 13.35
C ALA A 119 -9.55 -8.66 12.30
N ASP A 120 -10.01 -7.82 11.39
CA ASP A 120 -10.94 -8.18 10.31
C ASP A 120 -10.22 -8.62 9.03
N GLY A 121 -8.89 -8.68 9.04
CA GLY A 121 -8.11 -9.06 7.88
C GLY A 121 -8.00 -7.96 6.84
N VAL A 122 -8.06 -6.71 7.25
CA VAL A 122 -7.90 -5.53 6.39
C VAL A 122 -6.52 -4.92 6.60
N TRP A 123 -5.81 -4.67 5.51
CA TRP A 123 -4.49 -4.06 5.56
C TRP A 123 -4.54 -2.57 5.88
N GLU A 124 -3.64 -2.14 6.73
CA GLU A 124 -3.43 -0.74 7.06
C GLU A 124 -1.94 -0.41 6.98
N GLN A 125 -1.59 0.79 6.54
CA GLN A 125 -0.22 1.28 6.54
C GLN A 125 0.00 2.15 7.77
N LEU A 126 1.06 1.83 8.51
CA LEU A 126 1.46 2.55 9.72
C LEU A 126 2.79 3.27 9.49
#